data_11b0798d7b5f6d8c308360226b923b7f
#
_entry.id   11b0798d7b5f6d8c308360226b923b7f
#
_cell.length_a   1.000
_cell.length_b   1.000
_cell.length_c   1.000
_cell.angle_alpha   90.00
_cell.angle_beta   90.00
_cell.angle_gamma   90.00
#
_symmetry.space_group_name_H-M   'P 1'
#
loop_
_entity.id
_entity.type
_entity.pdbx_description
1 polymer ?
#
loop_
_entity_poly.entity_id
_entity_poly.type
_entity_poly.pdbx_seq_one_letter_code
_entity_poly.pdbx_strand_id
1 'polypeptide(L)'
;MPHDHFHGHDHPSHLDHTCHGISTDLEDYFLTRRQFLSRVGMGVGALGLASLIPQSQLIGAPATSALDLGPSPLLPKPPHFPAKAKSIIHIFAQGAPSHVDTWDYKPSLTRLNGKTITDGGIAMGSPFQFKKYGKSELEVSDVFAKTAAHADNLAVIRSMWTDIPAHDVATVFMNTGSLRIVKPSLGSWLVYGLGTENQNLPGFIALRGGKLPTGGAGNYGSAFLPGTYQGASVNTTAASVQQMIQNIRNGYVAPKEQRRQLDFVHQLNEVHAQNLQRESALETRVESYEIAFRMQTEATDAFDIQKESEATRAAYGNSQQGKQLLIARRLVERGVRVVQVWHDGWDHHQDLQEKLSAKAGEIDGPLAALFADLKQRGLLDSTLVVWGGEFGRKPTKDKNGYDNPGRDHNAKAFSVVMAGGGIKGGTVHGATDEFGGAAIKDKVHVHDLHATMLHCMGLDHTKLTYRFNGRDFRLTDVAGEVVKPVLA
;
A
#
# COMPACT_ATOMS: atom_id res chain seq x y z
N MET A 1 -29.23 59.08 -10.89
CA MET A 1 -30.60 59.42 -10.45
C MET A 1 -31.11 58.20 -9.71
N PRO A 2 -31.88 58.41 -8.69
CA PRO A 2 -31.42 58.39 -7.29
C PRO A 2 -32.36 57.51 -6.40
N HIS A 3 -32.06 57.59 -5.12
CA HIS A 3 -32.94 57.47 -3.95
C HIS A 3 -33.13 56.05 -3.38
N ASP A 4 -33.22 55.84 -2.10
CA ASP A 4 -33.08 56.61 -0.83
C ASP A 4 -32.97 55.61 0.29
N HIS A 5 -32.12 55.88 1.24
CA HIS A 5 -32.35 56.22 2.65
C HIS A 5 -33.39 55.42 3.45
N PHE A 6 -32.97 54.86 4.60
CA PHE A 6 -33.46 55.28 5.93
C PHE A 6 -32.79 54.50 7.07
N HIS A 7 -32.07 55.19 7.93
CA HIS A 7 -32.09 55.35 9.40
C HIS A 7 -32.20 54.06 10.24
N GLY A 8 -31.37 53.74 11.15
CA GLY A 8 -30.71 54.42 12.27
C GLY A 8 -31.62 54.60 13.48
N HIS A 9 -31.40 53.86 14.56
CA HIS A 9 -31.74 54.31 15.92
C HIS A 9 -30.82 53.67 16.96
N ASP A 10 -30.29 54.59 17.78
CA ASP A 10 -29.41 54.44 18.94
C ASP A 10 -30.15 54.07 20.20
N HIS A 11 -29.49 53.27 21.10
CA HIS A 11 -29.33 53.29 22.56
C HIS A 11 -30.56 53.28 23.49
N PRO A 12 -30.45 52.86 24.80
CA PRO A 12 -29.29 53.05 25.70
C PRO A 12 -28.95 51.90 26.70
N SER A 13 -27.72 51.91 27.13
CA SER A 13 -27.00 51.73 28.41
C SER A 13 -27.60 51.06 29.65
N HIS A 14 -26.68 50.30 30.27
CA HIS A 14 -26.47 50.01 31.71
C HIS A 14 -27.47 49.16 32.45
N LEU A 15 -27.00 47.96 32.88
CA LEU A 15 -27.00 47.59 34.28
C LEU A 15 -25.96 46.48 34.54
N ASP A 16 -25.05 46.83 35.43
CA ASP A 16 -23.98 46.03 35.98
C ASP A 16 -24.58 45.06 37.01
N HIS A 17 -24.38 43.75 36.79
CA HIS A 17 -24.52 42.75 37.86
C HIS A 17 -23.47 41.67 37.70
N THR A 18 -22.41 41.79 38.47
CA THR A 18 -21.44 40.75 38.78
C THR A 18 -22.13 39.50 39.32
N CYS A 19 -22.14 38.45 38.51
CA CYS A 19 -22.31 37.08 38.98
C CYS A 19 -21.23 36.23 38.33
N HIS A 20 -20.48 35.51 39.14
CA HIS A 20 -19.46 34.56 38.69
C HIS A 20 -20.01 33.61 37.64
N GLY A 21 -19.52 33.79 36.43
CA GLY A 21 -20.06 33.17 35.26
C GLY A 21 -19.39 31.83 34.93
N ILE A 22 -20.24 30.96 34.54
CA ILE A 22 -19.91 29.92 33.57
C ILE A 22 -20.05 30.59 32.19
N SER A 23 -18.96 30.90 31.53
CA SER A 23 -19.01 31.30 30.11
C SER A 23 -19.32 30.06 29.30
N THR A 24 -20.56 29.91 28.93
CA THR A 24 -20.95 28.94 27.89
C THR A 24 -20.75 29.62 26.54
N ASP A 25 -19.65 29.32 25.91
CA ASP A 25 -19.48 29.66 24.50
C ASP A 25 -20.56 28.95 23.68
N LEU A 26 -21.27 29.72 22.85
CA LEU A 26 -22.29 29.18 21.93
C LEU A 26 -21.75 28.11 20.98
N GLU A 27 -20.44 28.03 20.77
CA GLU A 27 -19.78 26.95 20.04
C GLU A 27 -19.89 25.57 20.74
N ASP A 28 -20.08 25.51 22.03
CA ASP A 28 -20.31 24.26 22.79
C ASP A 28 -21.71 23.63 22.53
N TYR A 29 -22.65 24.37 21.95
CA TYR A 29 -23.96 23.84 21.59
C TYR A 29 -23.99 23.08 20.26
N PHE A 30 -22.96 23.22 19.40
CA PHE A 30 -22.86 22.51 18.12
C PHE A 30 -21.81 21.41 18.18
N LEU A 31 -21.91 20.54 19.15
CA LEU A 31 -21.10 19.31 19.16
C LEU A 31 -21.43 18.50 17.91
N THR A 32 -20.45 18.29 17.05
CA THR A 32 -20.59 17.32 15.97
C THR A 32 -20.91 15.94 16.58
N ARG A 33 -21.62 15.07 15.86
CA ARG A 33 -21.86 13.67 16.29
C ARG A 33 -20.60 13.00 16.84
N ARG A 34 -19.44 13.33 16.28
CA ARG A 34 -18.14 12.80 16.68
C ARG A 34 -17.68 13.35 18.03
N GLN A 35 -17.86 14.65 18.28
CA GLN A 35 -17.53 15.29 19.56
C GLN A 35 -18.52 14.88 20.65
N PHE A 36 -19.79 14.73 20.31
CA PHE A 36 -20.80 14.18 21.22
C PHE A 36 -20.45 12.75 21.63
N LEU A 37 -20.12 11.87 20.69
CA LEU A 37 -19.71 10.50 20.99
C LEU A 37 -18.37 10.42 21.74
N SER A 38 -17.45 11.36 21.53
CA SER A 38 -16.20 11.40 22.29
C SER A 38 -16.36 11.93 23.72
N ARG A 39 -17.29 12.86 23.96
CA ARG A 39 -17.53 13.45 25.31
C ARG A 39 -18.60 12.70 26.12
N VAL A 40 -19.66 12.21 25.49
CA VAL A 40 -20.77 11.52 26.16
C VAL A 40 -20.57 10.00 26.19
N GLY A 41 -19.85 9.45 25.22
CA GLY A 41 -19.68 8.00 25.08
C GLY A 41 -18.89 7.32 26.21
N MET A 42 -18.14 8.06 27.02
CA MET A 42 -17.31 7.48 28.08
C MET A 42 -17.59 7.96 29.52
N GLY A 43 -18.44 8.94 29.71
CA GLY A 43 -18.75 9.44 31.07
C GLY A 43 -20.09 8.99 31.58
N VAL A 44 -21.19 9.40 30.96
CA VAL A 44 -22.56 9.20 31.43
C VAL A 44 -23.14 7.88 30.92
N GLY A 45 -22.77 7.43 29.73
CA GLY A 45 -23.16 6.12 29.19
C GLY A 45 -22.61 4.95 30.01
N ALA A 46 -21.41 5.07 30.56
CA ALA A 46 -20.82 4.06 31.43
C ALA A 46 -21.54 3.95 32.78
N LEU A 47 -22.02 5.05 33.35
CA LEU A 47 -22.78 5.05 34.58
C LEU A 47 -24.21 4.51 34.39
N GLY A 48 -24.84 4.81 33.25
CA GLY A 48 -26.17 4.28 32.93
C GLY A 48 -26.13 2.78 32.58
N LEU A 49 -25.07 2.28 31.94
CA LEU A 49 -24.90 0.86 31.67
C LEU A 49 -24.47 0.06 32.91
N ALA A 50 -23.67 0.65 33.79
CA ALA A 50 -23.29 0.01 35.06
C ALA A 50 -24.51 -0.30 35.95
N SER A 51 -25.61 0.45 35.81
CA SER A 51 -26.86 0.19 36.54
C SER A 51 -27.68 -0.98 35.95
N LEU A 52 -27.36 -1.42 34.74
CA LEU A 52 -28.04 -2.53 34.04
C LEU A 52 -27.29 -3.86 34.19
N ILE A 53 -26.07 -3.85 34.76
CA ILE A 53 -25.27 -5.05 34.98
C ILE A 53 -25.53 -5.53 36.43
N PRO A 54 -25.89 -6.79 36.66
CA PRO A 54 -26.05 -7.33 38.00
C PRO A 54 -24.80 -7.11 38.84
N GLN A 55 -24.97 -6.57 40.06
CA GLN A 55 -23.87 -6.19 40.96
C GLN A 55 -22.90 -7.35 41.28
N SER A 56 -23.35 -8.60 41.13
CA SER A 56 -22.56 -9.82 41.29
C SER A 56 -21.48 -9.99 40.18
N GLN A 57 -21.62 -9.30 39.07
CA GLN A 57 -20.63 -9.34 37.97
C GLN A 57 -19.63 -8.17 37.99
N LEU A 58 -19.89 -7.15 38.85
CA LEU A 58 -19.04 -5.96 38.96
C LEU A 58 -17.99 -6.06 40.09
N ILE A 59 -18.11 -7.01 40.99
CA ILE A 59 -17.22 -7.12 42.17
C ILE A 59 -16.54 -8.48 42.16
N GLY A 60 -15.26 -8.49 41.81
CA GLY A 60 -14.31 -9.51 42.27
C GLY A 60 -13.99 -10.64 41.32
N ALA A 61 -13.70 -10.38 40.07
CA ALA A 61 -12.83 -11.29 39.33
C ALA A 61 -11.39 -10.73 39.31
N PRO A 62 -10.38 -11.51 39.73
CA PRO A 62 -8.99 -11.10 39.53
C PRO A 62 -8.73 -10.96 38.04
N ALA A 63 -7.99 -9.91 37.65
CA ALA A 63 -7.66 -9.55 36.28
C ALA A 63 -6.68 -10.57 35.63
N THR A 64 -7.01 -11.84 35.60
CA THR A 64 -6.16 -12.93 35.07
C THR A 64 -6.88 -13.90 34.15
N SER A 65 -8.07 -13.60 33.64
CA SER A 65 -8.60 -14.36 32.52
C SER A 65 -8.42 -13.53 31.24
N ALA A 66 -7.46 -13.89 30.42
CA ALA A 66 -7.48 -13.53 29.01
C ALA A 66 -8.85 -14.01 28.48
N LEU A 67 -9.73 -13.03 28.15
CA LEU A 67 -11.03 -13.33 27.56
C LEU A 67 -10.80 -14.12 26.28
N ASP A 68 -11.38 -15.29 26.21
CA ASP A 68 -11.30 -16.15 25.02
C ASP A 68 -12.20 -15.53 23.91
N LEU A 69 -11.68 -14.55 23.20
CA LEU A 69 -12.33 -13.91 22.05
C LEU A 69 -12.40 -14.85 20.83
N GLY A 70 -12.01 -16.10 21.00
CA GLY A 70 -11.66 -16.97 19.89
C GLY A 70 -10.33 -16.55 19.25
N PRO A 71 -9.78 -17.35 18.34
CA PRO A 71 -8.53 -17.02 17.68
C PRO A 71 -8.70 -15.77 16.81
N SER A 72 -7.82 -14.76 16.99
CA SER A 72 -7.78 -13.57 16.15
C SER A 72 -7.76 -13.95 14.67
N PRO A 73 -8.57 -13.34 13.80
CA PRO A 73 -8.56 -13.60 12.36
C PRO A 73 -7.22 -13.28 11.69
N LEU A 74 -6.34 -12.55 12.39
CA LEU A 74 -4.99 -12.21 11.94
C LEU A 74 -3.92 -13.23 12.34
N LEU A 75 -4.24 -14.24 13.15
CA LEU A 75 -3.28 -15.29 13.43
C LEU A 75 -2.81 -15.99 12.15
N PRO A 76 -1.56 -16.45 12.10
CA PRO A 76 -1.04 -17.20 10.96
C PRO A 76 -1.94 -18.36 10.59
N LYS A 77 -2.29 -18.45 9.30
CA LYS A 77 -3.09 -19.52 8.73
C LYS A 77 -2.22 -20.39 7.83
N PRO A 78 -2.48 -21.71 7.78
CA PRO A 78 -1.75 -22.58 6.89
C PRO A 78 -2.00 -22.19 5.43
N PRO A 79 -0.95 -22.11 4.59
CA PRO A 79 -1.12 -21.93 3.17
C PRO A 79 -1.74 -23.17 2.52
N HIS A 80 -2.21 -23.06 1.28
CA HIS A 80 -2.78 -24.18 0.52
C HIS A 80 -1.71 -25.21 0.12
N PHE A 81 -0.46 -24.77 -0.01
CA PHE A 81 0.74 -25.58 -0.27
C PHE A 81 1.98 -24.86 0.27
N PRO A 82 3.14 -25.51 0.37
CA PRO A 82 4.35 -24.91 0.93
C PRO A 82 4.71 -23.60 0.25
N ALA A 83 4.66 -22.50 1.02
CA ALA A 83 4.99 -21.18 0.53
C ALA A 83 6.49 -21.02 0.32
N LYS A 84 6.90 -20.31 -0.73
CA LYS A 84 8.28 -19.88 -0.96
C LYS A 84 8.54 -18.52 -0.30
N ALA A 85 7.57 -17.63 -0.33
CA ALA A 85 7.64 -16.33 0.32
C ALA A 85 6.79 -16.28 1.59
N LYS A 86 7.29 -15.61 2.62
CA LYS A 86 6.57 -15.27 3.85
C LYS A 86 6.00 -13.86 3.81
N SER A 87 6.69 -12.95 3.10
CA SER A 87 6.33 -11.54 3.01
C SER A 87 6.48 -11.03 1.58
N ILE A 88 5.77 -9.93 1.27
CA ILE A 88 5.90 -9.21 0.00
C ILE A 88 6.27 -7.76 0.27
N ILE A 89 7.26 -7.24 -0.48
CA ILE A 89 7.51 -5.81 -0.66
C ILE A 89 7.09 -5.46 -2.08
N HIS A 90 5.96 -4.76 -2.23
CA HIS A 90 5.43 -4.32 -3.52
C HIS A 90 5.73 -2.84 -3.73
N ILE A 91 6.69 -2.53 -4.60
CA ILE A 91 7.11 -1.16 -4.93
C ILE A 91 6.33 -0.73 -6.15
N PHE A 92 5.32 0.11 -5.93
CA PHE A 92 4.43 0.57 -6.97
C PHE A 92 4.93 1.88 -7.57
N ALA A 93 5.45 1.82 -8.79
CA ALA A 93 5.97 2.94 -9.56
C ALA A 93 4.80 3.65 -10.29
N GLN A 94 4.05 4.47 -9.54
CA GLN A 94 2.84 5.14 -10.01
C GLN A 94 3.15 6.17 -11.09
N GLY A 95 2.42 6.10 -12.18
CA GLY A 95 2.60 6.93 -13.36
C GLY A 95 3.24 6.18 -14.52
N ALA A 96 3.34 4.84 -14.44
CA ALA A 96 3.69 3.96 -15.55
C ALA A 96 5.09 4.22 -16.15
N PRO A 97 6.16 3.66 -15.54
CA PRO A 97 7.53 3.76 -16.06
C PRO A 97 7.65 3.28 -17.50
N SER A 98 8.43 3.98 -18.30
CA SER A 98 8.69 3.58 -19.68
C SER A 98 9.54 2.31 -19.74
N HIS A 99 8.93 1.20 -20.11
CA HIS A 99 9.62 -0.09 -20.24
C HIS A 99 10.71 -0.09 -21.30
N VAL A 100 10.48 0.61 -22.43
CA VAL A 100 11.46 0.70 -23.54
C VAL A 100 12.68 1.58 -23.21
N ASP A 101 12.62 2.33 -22.13
CA ASP A 101 13.71 3.17 -21.62
C ASP A 101 14.37 2.59 -20.36
N THR A 102 13.87 1.45 -19.85
CA THR A 102 14.35 0.85 -18.60
C THR A 102 14.72 -0.63 -18.71
N TRP A 103 13.76 -1.53 -18.99
CA TRP A 103 13.94 -2.99 -18.87
C TRP A 103 13.72 -3.76 -20.18
N ASP A 104 13.22 -3.12 -21.23
CA ASP A 104 12.89 -3.74 -22.52
C ASP A 104 13.59 -3.03 -23.68
N TYR A 105 14.88 -3.29 -23.85
CA TYR A 105 15.73 -2.67 -24.88
C TYR A 105 15.21 -2.89 -26.31
N LYS A 106 15.08 -1.80 -27.08
CA LYS A 106 14.58 -1.80 -28.47
C LYS A 106 15.54 -1.09 -29.42
N PRO A 107 16.59 -1.78 -29.94
CA PRO A 107 17.56 -1.17 -30.86
C PRO A 107 16.90 -0.59 -32.12
N SER A 108 15.76 -1.16 -32.57
CA SER A 108 15.00 -0.67 -33.71
C SER A 108 14.43 0.75 -33.50
N LEU A 109 14.06 1.11 -32.26
CA LEU A 109 13.63 2.49 -31.96
C LEU A 109 14.79 3.48 -32.16
N THR A 110 16.00 3.13 -31.76
CA THR A 110 17.19 3.97 -31.96
C THR A 110 17.51 4.11 -33.44
N ARG A 111 17.46 3.02 -34.19
CA ARG A 111 17.71 3.01 -35.66
C ARG A 111 16.68 3.84 -36.44
N LEU A 112 15.42 3.82 -36.01
CA LEU A 112 14.31 4.49 -36.68
C LEU A 112 13.88 5.80 -35.98
N ASN A 113 14.69 6.32 -35.06
CA ASN A 113 14.40 7.54 -34.34
C ASN A 113 14.01 8.69 -35.30
N GLY A 114 12.89 9.35 -35.04
CA GLY A 114 12.35 10.42 -35.85
C GLY A 114 11.61 9.98 -37.12
N LYS A 115 11.56 8.68 -37.46
CA LYS A 115 10.78 8.15 -38.59
C LYS A 115 9.41 7.66 -38.17
N THR A 116 8.47 7.73 -39.08
CA THR A 116 7.15 7.13 -38.87
C THR A 116 7.24 5.61 -38.84
N ILE A 117 6.67 4.99 -37.80
CA ILE A 117 6.54 3.54 -37.65
C ILE A 117 5.08 3.11 -37.70
N THR A 118 4.83 1.82 -37.53
CA THR A 118 3.50 1.23 -37.42
C THR A 118 2.58 2.10 -36.52
N ASP A 119 1.34 2.27 -36.90
CA ASP A 119 0.33 3.14 -36.28
C ASP A 119 0.46 4.66 -36.51
N GLY A 120 1.35 5.06 -37.47
CA GLY A 120 1.50 6.46 -37.86
C GLY A 120 2.18 7.35 -36.82
N GLY A 121 2.72 6.78 -35.75
CA GLY A 121 3.48 7.51 -34.74
C GLY A 121 4.94 7.68 -35.12
N ILE A 122 5.60 8.73 -34.65
CA ILE A 122 7.02 9.00 -34.85
C ILE A 122 7.82 8.22 -33.82
N ALA A 123 8.67 7.29 -34.26
CA ALA A 123 9.55 6.51 -33.37
C ALA A 123 10.40 7.44 -32.51
N MET A 124 10.51 7.09 -31.24
CA MET A 124 11.37 7.78 -30.29
C MET A 124 12.38 6.77 -29.75
N GLY A 125 13.65 6.91 -30.19
CA GLY A 125 14.75 6.13 -29.63
C GLY A 125 14.93 6.43 -28.15
N SER A 126 15.39 5.43 -27.40
CA SER A 126 15.71 5.68 -25.99
C SER A 126 16.89 6.63 -25.86
N PRO A 127 16.82 7.68 -25.02
CA PRO A 127 17.96 8.55 -24.77
C PRO A 127 19.01 7.93 -23.83
N PHE A 128 18.76 6.69 -23.36
CA PHE A 128 19.60 5.98 -22.39
C PHE A 128 20.41 4.88 -23.03
N GLN A 129 21.54 4.54 -22.37
CA GLN A 129 22.41 3.45 -22.78
C GLN A 129 21.99 2.14 -22.12
N PHE A 130 21.92 1.06 -22.89
CA PHE A 130 21.65 -0.27 -22.37
C PHE A 130 22.93 -1.08 -22.29
N LYS A 131 23.08 -1.85 -21.21
CA LYS A 131 24.20 -2.77 -20.99
C LYS A 131 23.67 -4.11 -20.52
N LYS A 132 24.46 -5.15 -20.74
CA LYS A 132 24.22 -6.51 -20.26
C LYS A 132 24.78 -6.66 -18.85
N TYR A 133 24.02 -7.26 -17.97
CA TYR A 133 24.38 -7.47 -16.56
C TYR A 133 24.17 -8.93 -16.15
N GLY A 134 25.00 -9.39 -15.21
CA GLY A 134 24.94 -10.73 -14.64
C GLY A 134 25.30 -11.84 -15.65
N LYS A 135 25.24 -13.08 -15.18
CA LYS A 135 25.45 -14.27 -16.01
C LYS A 135 24.34 -14.49 -17.03
N SER A 136 23.14 -13.97 -16.73
CA SER A 136 21.97 -14.00 -17.60
C SER A 136 22.04 -13.04 -18.78
N GLU A 137 23.05 -12.15 -18.81
CA GLU A 137 23.19 -11.09 -19.83
C GLU A 137 21.93 -10.20 -19.92
N LEU A 138 21.27 -9.94 -18.79
CA LEU A 138 20.06 -9.10 -18.72
C LEU A 138 20.37 -7.68 -19.20
N GLU A 139 19.72 -7.25 -20.27
CA GLU A 139 19.87 -5.90 -20.82
C GLU A 139 19.05 -4.90 -20.00
N VAL A 140 19.72 -3.94 -19.38
CA VAL A 140 19.13 -2.91 -18.53
C VAL A 140 19.69 -1.55 -18.88
N SER A 141 18.83 -0.55 -18.83
CA SER A 141 19.21 0.86 -19.00
C SER A 141 20.12 1.32 -17.86
N ASP A 142 21.02 2.24 -18.18
CA ASP A 142 21.98 2.86 -17.25
C ASP A 142 21.30 3.63 -16.09
N VAL A 143 20.04 4.01 -16.23
CA VAL A 143 19.26 4.62 -15.13
C VAL A 143 18.96 3.65 -13.99
N PHE A 144 19.09 2.33 -14.21
CA PHE A 144 18.97 1.27 -13.21
C PHE A 144 20.26 0.46 -13.03
N ALA A 145 21.43 1.06 -13.28
CA ALA A 145 22.72 0.37 -13.25
C ALA A 145 23.05 -0.27 -11.89
N LYS A 146 22.68 0.37 -10.77
CA LYS A 146 22.93 -0.17 -9.43
C LYS A 146 22.02 -1.36 -9.14
N THR A 147 20.75 -1.27 -9.47
CA THR A 147 19.80 -2.40 -9.38
C THR A 147 20.22 -3.54 -10.28
N ALA A 148 20.68 -3.25 -11.51
CA ALA A 148 21.14 -4.24 -12.47
C ALA A 148 22.39 -5.02 -12.02
N ALA A 149 23.17 -4.51 -11.06
CA ALA A 149 24.24 -5.29 -10.44
C ALA A 149 23.72 -6.56 -9.72
N HIS A 150 22.43 -6.62 -9.44
CA HIS A 150 21.73 -7.79 -8.88
C HIS A 150 21.02 -8.65 -9.95
N ALA A 151 21.33 -8.49 -11.24
CA ALA A 151 20.64 -9.13 -12.36
C ALA A 151 20.40 -10.64 -12.18
N ASP A 152 21.38 -11.36 -11.62
CA ASP A 152 21.26 -12.80 -11.36
C ASP A 152 20.23 -13.18 -10.29
N ASN A 153 19.69 -12.20 -9.55
CA ASN A 153 18.60 -12.40 -8.60
C ASN A 153 17.25 -11.87 -9.14
N LEU A 154 17.24 -11.21 -10.30
CA LEU A 154 16.05 -10.58 -10.87
C LEU A 154 15.38 -11.47 -11.92
N ALA A 155 14.07 -11.49 -11.93
CA ALA A 155 13.26 -11.90 -13.07
C ALA A 155 12.57 -10.67 -13.65
N VAL A 156 12.66 -10.49 -14.97
CA VAL A 156 11.98 -9.39 -15.68
C VAL A 156 10.91 -9.96 -16.58
N ILE A 157 9.66 -9.62 -16.32
CA ILE A 157 8.54 -9.91 -17.21
C ILE A 157 8.39 -8.73 -18.16
N ARG A 158 8.72 -8.92 -19.43
CA ARG A 158 8.65 -7.88 -20.49
C ARG A 158 7.31 -7.84 -21.22
N SER A 159 6.49 -8.85 -21.01
CA SER A 159 5.23 -9.08 -21.74
C SER A 159 3.99 -8.78 -20.93
N MET A 160 4.10 -7.94 -19.89
CA MET A 160 2.93 -7.48 -19.15
C MET A 160 2.00 -6.68 -20.06
N TRP A 161 0.69 -6.82 -19.84
CA TRP A 161 -0.34 -6.01 -20.46
C TRP A 161 -1.54 -5.84 -19.53
N THR A 162 -2.35 -4.82 -19.80
CA THR A 162 -3.55 -4.48 -19.02
C THR A 162 -4.66 -4.00 -19.95
N ASP A 163 -5.89 -3.87 -19.42
CA ASP A 163 -7.07 -3.55 -20.21
C ASP A 163 -7.22 -2.05 -20.51
N ILE A 164 -6.57 -1.18 -19.71
CA ILE A 164 -6.84 0.26 -19.76
C ILE A 164 -5.59 1.11 -19.50
N PRO A 165 -5.32 2.14 -20.34
CA PRO A 165 -4.22 3.09 -20.18
C PRO A 165 -4.67 4.39 -19.46
N ALA A 166 -5.43 4.29 -18.37
CA ALA A 166 -5.88 5.41 -17.57
C ALA A 166 -5.43 5.21 -16.12
N HIS A 167 -4.62 6.13 -15.59
CA HIS A 167 -3.91 5.96 -14.32
C HIS A 167 -4.81 5.63 -13.13
N ASP A 168 -5.94 6.31 -12.98
CA ASP A 168 -6.87 6.12 -11.87
C ASP A 168 -7.45 4.70 -11.85
N VAL A 169 -7.98 4.24 -12.97
CA VAL A 169 -8.57 2.91 -13.09
C VAL A 169 -7.50 1.82 -13.11
N ALA A 170 -6.41 2.00 -13.85
CA ALA A 170 -5.35 1.00 -13.97
C ALA A 170 -4.59 0.80 -12.66
N THR A 171 -4.35 1.87 -11.88
CA THR A 171 -3.75 1.78 -10.56
C THR A 171 -4.62 0.95 -9.61
N VAL A 172 -5.92 1.21 -9.58
CA VAL A 172 -6.86 0.40 -8.78
C VAL A 172 -6.89 -1.05 -9.29
N PHE A 173 -6.90 -1.26 -10.61
CA PHE A 173 -6.89 -2.59 -11.21
C PHE A 173 -5.66 -3.41 -10.83
N MET A 174 -4.46 -2.83 -10.91
CA MET A 174 -3.21 -3.46 -10.48
C MET A 174 -3.21 -3.85 -9.00
N ASN A 175 -3.97 -3.18 -8.17
CA ASN A 175 -4.01 -3.46 -6.74
C ASN A 175 -5.19 -4.34 -6.31
N THR A 176 -6.30 -4.36 -7.07
CA THR A 176 -7.55 -5.02 -6.65
C THR A 176 -8.07 -6.06 -7.63
N GLY A 177 -7.48 -6.17 -8.83
CA GLY A 177 -7.99 -7.03 -9.90
C GLY A 177 -9.39 -6.61 -10.41
N SER A 178 -9.78 -5.33 -10.26
CA SER A 178 -11.10 -4.87 -10.67
C SER A 178 -11.07 -3.49 -11.30
N LEU A 179 -11.70 -3.37 -12.48
CA LEU A 179 -11.82 -2.13 -13.24
C LEU A 179 -13.05 -1.29 -12.85
N ARG A 180 -14.08 -1.89 -12.26
CA ARG A 180 -15.40 -1.26 -12.13
C ARG A 180 -15.95 -1.20 -10.71
N ILE A 181 -15.60 -2.18 -9.88
CA ILE A 181 -16.17 -2.37 -8.55
C ILE A 181 -15.05 -2.29 -7.53
N VAL A 182 -15.28 -1.59 -6.43
CA VAL A 182 -14.32 -1.61 -5.31
C VAL A 182 -14.26 -3.03 -4.75
N LYS A 183 -13.12 -3.70 -4.97
CA LYS A 183 -12.82 -5.03 -4.45
C LYS A 183 -11.66 -4.96 -3.46
N PRO A 184 -11.46 -5.97 -2.62
CA PRO A 184 -10.32 -6.01 -1.72
C PRO A 184 -9.00 -5.99 -2.50
N SER A 185 -8.03 -5.26 -1.96
CA SER A 185 -6.69 -5.20 -2.54
C SER A 185 -5.93 -6.52 -2.37
N LEU A 186 -4.89 -6.72 -3.20
CA LEU A 186 -3.97 -7.85 -3.10
C LEU A 186 -3.46 -8.04 -1.65
N GLY A 187 -3.06 -6.96 -0.99
CA GLY A 187 -2.59 -7.03 0.40
C GLY A 187 -3.67 -7.50 1.36
N SER A 188 -4.91 -7.04 1.19
CA SER A 188 -6.05 -7.51 1.99
C SER A 188 -6.37 -8.99 1.76
N TRP A 189 -6.29 -9.47 0.51
CA TRP A 189 -6.45 -10.89 0.20
C TRP A 189 -5.36 -11.76 0.81
N LEU A 190 -4.10 -11.29 0.80
CA LEU A 190 -2.97 -12.00 1.40
C LEU A 190 -3.12 -12.12 2.92
N VAL A 191 -3.49 -11.04 3.60
CA VAL A 191 -3.72 -11.08 5.06
C VAL A 191 -4.97 -11.89 5.40
N TYR A 192 -6.03 -11.84 4.59
CA TYR A 192 -7.19 -12.71 4.75
C TYR A 192 -6.81 -14.19 4.63
N GLY A 193 -6.01 -14.54 3.61
CA GLY A 193 -5.62 -15.94 3.36
C GLY A 193 -4.62 -16.51 4.36
N LEU A 194 -3.66 -15.70 4.82
CA LEU A 194 -2.50 -16.20 5.59
C LEU A 194 -2.38 -15.64 7.00
N GLY A 195 -3.15 -14.59 7.35
CA GLY A 195 -2.89 -13.84 8.57
C GLY A 195 -1.52 -13.14 8.54
N THR A 196 -0.98 -12.83 9.70
CA THR A 196 0.34 -12.22 9.86
C THR A 196 1.12 -12.86 11.01
N GLU A 197 2.44 -12.97 10.85
CA GLU A 197 3.32 -13.49 11.90
C GLU A 197 3.41 -12.49 13.07
N ASN A 198 3.42 -11.20 12.77
CA ASN A 198 3.44 -10.15 13.78
C ASN A 198 2.03 -9.76 14.19
N GLN A 199 1.72 -9.93 15.48
CA GLN A 199 0.41 -9.58 16.05
C GLN A 199 0.35 -8.16 16.63
N ASN A 200 1.46 -7.42 16.62
CA ASN A 200 1.57 -6.06 17.16
C ASN A 200 1.61 -4.98 16.08
N LEU A 201 1.75 -5.39 14.81
CA LEU A 201 1.71 -4.52 13.64
C LEU A 201 0.63 -4.99 12.67
N PRO A 202 0.05 -4.08 11.86
CA PRO A 202 -0.85 -4.48 10.79
C PRO A 202 -0.18 -5.47 9.84
N GLY A 203 -0.91 -6.49 9.41
CA GLY A 203 -0.40 -7.45 8.44
C GLY A 203 -0.13 -6.85 7.06
N PHE A 204 -0.77 -5.71 6.75
CA PHE A 204 -0.57 -4.94 5.53
C PHE A 204 -0.32 -3.46 5.85
N ILE A 205 0.80 -2.92 5.35
CA ILE A 205 1.22 -1.53 5.53
C ILE A 205 1.52 -0.90 4.18
N ALA A 206 0.89 0.26 3.90
CA ALA A 206 1.10 1.05 2.69
C ALA A 206 1.92 2.31 3.03
N LEU A 207 3.19 2.34 2.60
CA LEU A 207 4.11 3.46 2.79
C LEU A 207 3.95 4.44 1.63
N ARG A 208 3.57 5.69 1.91
CA ARG A 208 3.35 6.72 0.89
C ARG A 208 4.14 7.99 1.16
N GLY A 209 4.41 8.76 0.11
CA GLY A 209 5.15 10.01 0.12
C GLY A 209 4.27 11.26 0.30
N GLY A 210 3.41 11.32 1.33
CA GLY A 210 2.57 12.51 1.60
C GLY A 210 1.22 12.47 0.91
N LYS A 211 1.17 12.44 -0.42
CA LYS A 211 -0.09 12.36 -1.18
C LYS A 211 -0.72 10.97 -1.12
N LEU A 212 -2.03 10.91 -1.31
CA LEU A 212 -2.70 9.64 -1.55
C LEU A 212 -2.37 9.15 -2.97
N PRO A 213 -2.26 7.84 -3.18
CA PRO A 213 -2.08 7.29 -4.53
C PRO A 213 -3.29 7.61 -5.41
N THR A 214 -3.09 7.65 -6.71
CA THR A 214 -4.15 7.75 -7.71
C THR A 214 -5.14 6.61 -7.48
N GLY A 215 -6.45 6.89 -7.51
CA GLY A 215 -7.48 5.93 -7.09
C GLY A 215 -7.71 5.84 -5.57
N GLY A 216 -6.95 6.59 -4.75
CA GLY A 216 -7.17 6.76 -3.32
C GLY A 216 -6.93 5.52 -2.46
N ALA A 217 -7.63 5.47 -1.33
CA ALA A 217 -7.49 4.40 -0.32
C ALA A 217 -8.00 3.02 -0.82
N GLY A 218 -8.73 2.96 -1.93
CA GLY A 218 -9.17 1.69 -2.53
C GLY A 218 -8.00 0.76 -2.88
N ASN A 219 -6.83 1.32 -3.18
CA ASN A 219 -5.63 0.56 -3.52
C ASN A 219 -5.10 -0.34 -2.39
N TYR A 220 -5.43 -0.04 -1.14
CA TYR A 220 -5.05 -0.82 0.04
C TYR A 220 -6.25 -1.12 0.94
N GLY A 221 -7.46 -0.95 0.42
CA GLY A 221 -8.72 -1.20 1.12
C GLY A 221 -9.08 -2.67 1.21
N SER A 222 -9.86 -3.01 2.23
CA SER A 222 -10.45 -4.35 2.40
C SER A 222 -11.78 -4.54 1.67
N ALA A 223 -12.42 -3.46 1.21
CA ALA A 223 -13.74 -3.47 0.56
C ALA A 223 -14.77 -4.33 1.31
N PHE A 224 -15.23 -5.44 0.70
CA PHE A 224 -16.19 -6.35 1.33
C PHE A 224 -15.55 -7.37 2.32
N LEU A 225 -14.22 -7.48 2.35
CA LEU A 225 -13.56 -8.23 3.42
C LEU A 225 -13.65 -7.46 4.74
N PRO A 226 -13.63 -8.15 5.90
CA PRO A 226 -13.53 -7.49 7.20
C PRO A 226 -12.43 -6.44 7.26
N GLY A 227 -12.70 -5.30 7.91
CA GLY A 227 -11.79 -4.15 7.98
C GLY A 227 -10.44 -4.45 8.64
N THR A 228 -10.33 -5.52 9.42
CA THR A 228 -9.09 -5.99 10.04
C THR A 228 -8.01 -6.37 9.00
N TYR A 229 -8.40 -6.69 7.76
CA TYR A 229 -7.47 -7.01 6.67
C TYR A 229 -7.05 -5.78 5.84
N GLN A 230 -7.56 -4.60 6.18
CA GLN A 230 -7.24 -3.36 5.46
C GLN A 230 -5.79 -2.95 5.69
N GLY A 231 -5.17 -2.38 4.65
CA GLY A 231 -3.83 -1.82 4.75
C GLY A 231 -3.80 -0.55 5.60
N ALA A 232 -2.85 -0.47 6.52
CA ALA A 232 -2.56 0.74 7.27
C ALA A 232 -1.73 1.70 6.42
N SER A 233 -2.29 2.89 6.15
CA SER A 233 -1.61 3.93 5.37
C SER A 233 -0.67 4.75 6.24
N VAL A 234 0.62 4.82 5.87
CA VAL A 234 1.67 5.51 6.60
C VAL A 234 2.26 6.62 5.74
N ASN A 235 2.22 7.85 6.24
CA ASN A 235 2.85 8.99 5.60
C ASN A 235 4.31 9.12 6.04
N THR A 236 5.23 8.67 5.20
CA THR A 236 6.66 8.63 5.51
C THR A 236 7.39 9.98 5.35
N THR A 237 6.72 11.03 4.83
CA THR A 237 7.28 12.39 4.79
C THR A 237 7.18 13.10 6.14
N ALA A 238 6.38 12.58 7.05
CA ALA A 238 6.24 13.16 8.38
C ALA A 238 7.57 13.15 9.15
N ALA A 239 7.77 14.17 9.98
CA ALA A 239 9.04 14.40 10.68
C ALA A 239 9.29 13.39 11.81
N SER A 240 8.24 12.85 12.42
CA SER A 240 8.35 11.87 13.50
C SER A 240 7.49 10.63 13.24
N VAL A 241 7.85 9.51 13.86
CA VAL A 241 7.08 8.26 13.76
C VAL A 241 5.63 8.47 14.23
N GLN A 242 5.42 9.30 15.25
CA GLN A 242 4.09 9.60 15.77
C GLN A 242 3.21 10.35 14.76
N GLN A 243 3.84 11.13 13.88
CA GLN A 243 3.13 11.86 12.82
C GLN A 243 2.95 11.02 11.54
N MET A 244 3.78 9.98 11.33
CA MET A 244 3.67 9.08 10.18
C MET A 244 2.35 8.30 10.20
N ILE A 245 1.91 7.89 11.39
CA ILE A 245 0.72 7.08 11.59
C ILE A 245 -0.32 7.93 12.33
N GLN A 246 -1.41 8.25 11.64
CA GLN A 246 -2.48 9.06 12.22
C GLN A 246 -3.10 8.35 13.43
N ASN A 247 -3.29 9.11 14.51
CA ASN A 247 -3.95 8.64 15.73
C ASN A 247 -3.25 7.47 16.44
N ILE A 248 -1.95 7.27 16.22
CA ILE A 248 -1.20 6.19 16.90
C ILE A 248 -1.13 6.40 18.42
N ARG A 249 -1.23 7.65 18.89
CA ARG A 249 -1.29 7.97 20.33
C ARG A 249 -2.58 8.71 20.67
N ASN A 250 -3.17 8.31 21.79
CA ASN A 250 -4.21 9.09 22.42
C ASN A 250 -3.54 10.21 23.23
N GLY A 251 -3.72 11.48 22.83
CA GLY A 251 -3.16 12.64 23.51
C GLY A 251 -3.88 13.01 24.83
N TYR A 252 -5.04 12.41 25.10
CA TYR A 252 -5.90 12.76 26.21
C TYR A 252 -5.87 11.75 27.36
N VAL A 253 -5.43 10.53 27.13
CA VAL A 253 -5.51 9.42 28.07
C VAL A 253 -4.15 8.73 28.16
N ALA A 254 -3.68 8.48 29.39
CA ALA A 254 -2.46 7.72 29.63
C ALA A 254 -2.59 6.27 29.14
N PRO A 255 -1.49 5.62 28.66
CA PRO A 255 -1.54 4.25 28.12
C PRO A 255 -2.20 3.22 29.06
N LYS A 256 -1.94 3.33 30.37
CA LYS A 256 -2.56 2.44 31.37
C LYS A 256 -4.07 2.59 31.43
N GLU A 257 -4.55 3.81 31.33
CA GLU A 257 -5.99 4.09 31.33
C GLU A 257 -6.63 3.71 30.00
N GLN A 258 -5.94 3.95 28.89
CA GLN A 258 -6.39 3.49 27.58
C GLN A 258 -6.52 1.96 27.54
N ARG A 259 -5.58 1.20 28.16
CA ARG A 259 -5.69 -0.25 28.30
C ARG A 259 -6.97 -0.65 29.05
N ARG A 260 -7.26 0.00 30.18
CA ARG A 260 -8.49 -0.26 30.94
C ARG A 260 -9.77 0.01 30.12
N GLN A 261 -9.76 1.08 29.32
CA GLN A 261 -10.89 1.39 28.44
C GLN A 261 -11.09 0.31 27.38
N LEU A 262 -10.01 -0.19 26.77
CA LEU A 262 -10.08 -1.29 25.81
C LEU A 262 -10.56 -2.59 26.48
N ASP A 263 -10.05 -2.92 27.65
CA ASP A 263 -10.52 -4.09 28.43
C ASP A 263 -12.02 -4.00 28.71
N PHE A 264 -12.51 -2.82 29.05
CA PHE A 264 -13.94 -2.58 29.26
C PHE A 264 -14.77 -2.72 27.97
N VAL A 265 -14.28 -2.19 26.85
CA VAL A 265 -14.93 -2.37 25.54
C VAL A 265 -14.99 -3.84 25.15
N HIS A 266 -13.93 -4.61 25.42
CA HIS A 266 -13.93 -6.05 25.22
C HIS A 266 -15.00 -6.75 26.05
N GLN A 267 -15.12 -6.43 27.35
CA GLN A 267 -16.14 -7.01 28.23
C GLN A 267 -17.55 -6.69 27.74
N LEU A 268 -17.81 -5.44 27.34
CA LEU A 268 -19.12 -5.05 26.79
C LEU A 268 -19.44 -5.81 25.50
N ASN A 269 -18.46 -5.97 24.60
CA ASN A 269 -18.64 -6.71 23.36
C ASN A 269 -18.94 -8.20 23.63
N GLU A 270 -18.29 -8.80 24.62
CA GLU A 270 -18.54 -10.18 25.02
C GLU A 270 -19.97 -10.38 25.55
N VAL A 271 -20.42 -9.48 26.43
CA VAL A 271 -21.82 -9.49 26.92
C VAL A 271 -22.81 -9.32 25.76
N HIS A 272 -22.50 -8.44 24.81
CA HIS A 272 -23.32 -8.25 23.61
C HIS A 272 -23.38 -9.51 22.75
N ALA A 273 -22.21 -10.12 22.49
CA ALA A 273 -22.10 -11.34 21.70
C ALA A 273 -22.85 -12.55 22.29
N GLN A 274 -22.88 -12.65 23.63
CA GLN A 274 -23.63 -13.71 24.33
C GLN A 274 -25.14 -13.50 24.24
N ASN A 275 -25.63 -12.25 24.23
CA ASN A 275 -27.04 -11.93 24.30
C ASN A 275 -27.72 -11.71 22.93
N LEU A 276 -27.02 -11.21 21.92
CA LEU A 276 -27.61 -10.67 20.70
C LEU A 276 -27.05 -11.26 19.37
N GLN A 277 -26.17 -12.23 19.41
CA GLN A 277 -25.38 -12.75 18.28
C GLN A 277 -24.12 -11.92 18.00
N ARG A 278 -23.08 -12.63 17.56
CA ARG A 278 -21.79 -12.03 17.18
C ARG A 278 -21.94 -11.20 15.91
N GLU A 279 -21.64 -9.92 16.00
CA GLU A 279 -21.58 -9.00 14.86
C GLU A 279 -20.12 -8.85 14.38
N SER A 280 -19.78 -9.39 13.23
CA SER A 280 -18.42 -9.36 12.69
C SER A 280 -17.86 -7.94 12.52
N ALA A 281 -18.71 -6.95 12.26
CA ALA A 281 -18.33 -5.55 12.15
C ALA A 281 -17.86 -4.96 13.49
N LEU A 282 -18.52 -5.35 14.60
CA LEU A 282 -18.16 -4.91 15.94
C LEU A 282 -16.88 -5.57 16.42
N GLU A 283 -16.73 -6.88 16.22
CA GLU A 283 -15.52 -7.63 16.53
C GLU A 283 -14.31 -7.06 15.77
N THR A 284 -14.45 -6.80 14.47
CA THR A 284 -13.43 -6.13 13.64
C THR A 284 -13.00 -4.78 14.20
N ARG A 285 -13.96 -3.98 14.70
CA ARG A 285 -13.66 -2.66 15.27
C ARG A 285 -12.88 -2.77 16.58
N VAL A 286 -13.27 -3.69 17.46
CA VAL A 286 -12.56 -3.93 18.72
C VAL A 286 -11.12 -4.40 18.44
N GLU A 287 -10.95 -5.34 17.52
CA GLU A 287 -9.62 -5.81 17.11
C GLU A 287 -8.76 -4.70 16.48
N SER A 288 -9.35 -3.82 15.68
CA SER A 288 -8.65 -2.66 15.13
C SER A 288 -8.15 -1.72 16.22
N TYR A 289 -8.89 -1.53 17.30
CA TYR A 289 -8.44 -0.75 18.45
C TYR A 289 -7.29 -1.42 19.21
N GLU A 290 -7.32 -2.74 19.35
CA GLU A 290 -6.24 -3.51 19.96
C GLU A 290 -4.94 -3.39 19.15
N ILE A 291 -5.01 -3.55 17.83
CA ILE A 291 -3.86 -3.38 16.95
C ILE A 291 -3.31 -1.96 17.07
N ALA A 292 -4.18 -0.94 17.02
CA ALA A 292 -3.78 0.45 17.16
C ALA A 292 -3.10 0.72 18.51
N PHE A 293 -3.56 0.10 19.58
CA PHE A 293 -2.93 0.21 20.89
C PHE A 293 -1.53 -0.44 20.93
N ARG A 294 -1.41 -1.68 20.43
CA ARG A 294 -0.12 -2.40 20.36
C ARG A 294 0.89 -1.66 19.47
N MET A 295 0.43 -1.07 18.38
CA MET A 295 1.24 -0.25 17.49
C MET A 295 1.92 0.94 18.19
N GLN A 296 1.37 1.46 19.26
CA GLN A 296 1.97 2.62 19.97
C GLN A 296 3.41 2.35 20.43
N THR A 297 3.75 1.10 20.73
CA THR A 297 5.08 0.67 21.14
C THR A 297 5.88 0.09 19.96
N GLU A 298 5.34 -0.92 19.30
CA GLU A 298 6.04 -1.68 18.25
C GLU A 298 6.30 -0.85 16.98
N ALA A 299 5.32 -0.02 16.57
CA ALA A 299 5.52 0.82 15.40
C ALA A 299 6.63 1.84 15.61
N THR A 300 6.76 2.40 16.82
CA THR A 300 7.82 3.36 17.13
C THR A 300 9.20 2.76 16.86
N ASP A 301 9.39 1.49 17.17
CA ASP A 301 10.64 0.79 16.86
C ASP A 301 10.80 0.48 15.36
N ALA A 302 9.78 -0.10 14.75
CA ALA A 302 9.85 -0.55 13.36
C ALA A 302 10.12 0.60 12.37
N PHE A 303 9.53 1.78 12.61
CA PHE A 303 9.66 2.95 11.73
C PHE A 303 10.85 3.86 12.06
N ASP A 304 11.53 3.65 13.20
CA ASP A 304 12.69 4.44 13.58
C ASP A 304 13.97 3.92 12.90
N ILE A 305 14.25 4.48 11.71
CA ILE A 305 15.45 4.13 10.94
C ILE A 305 16.77 4.59 11.60
N GLN A 306 16.73 5.48 12.61
CA GLN A 306 17.93 5.91 13.32
C GLN A 306 18.56 4.77 14.16
N LYS A 307 17.79 3.73 14.43
CA LYS A 307 18.30 2.50 15.08
C LYS A 307 19.17 1.63 14.19
N GLU A 308 19.17 1.87 12.87
CA GLU A 308 20.07 1.20 11.94
C GLU A 308 21.48 1.79 11.99
N SER A 309 22.50 0.99 11.64
CA SER A 309 23.86 1.46 11.52
C SER A 309 23.98 2.59 10.49
N GLU A 310 24.96 3.47 10.66
CA GLU A 310 25.24 4.52 9.68
C GLU A 310 25.52 3.95 8.29
N ALA A 311 26.27 2.85 8.21
CA ALA A 311 26.54 2.15 6.95
C ALA A 311 25.26 1.66 6.26
N THR A 312 24.31 1.09 7.02
CA THR A 312 23.02 0.68 6.48
C THR A 312 22.23 1.89 5.96
N ARG A 313 22.12 2.96 6.76
CA ARG A 313 21.41 4.16 6.32
C ARG A 313 22.04 4.80 5.08
N ALA A 314 23.37 4.87 5.05
CA ALA A 314 24.11 5.41 3.89
C ALA A 314 23.89 4.57 2.61
N ALA A 315 23.81 3.22 2.73
CA ALA A 315 23.53 2.35 1.59
C ALA A 315 22.16 2.63 0.97
N TYR A 316 21.11 2.85 1.78
CA TYR A 316 19.77 3.23 1.28
C TYR A 316 19.71 4.70 0.84
N GLY A 317 20.66 5.53 1.23
CA GLY A 317 20.72 6.96 0.90
C GLY A 317 19.66 7.80 1.62
N ASN A 318 19.62 9.09 1.25
CA ASN A 318 18.79 10.08 1.94
C ASN A 318 17.48 10.42 1.20
N SER A 319 17.18 9.72 0.08
CA SER A 319 15.94 9.94 -0.64
C SER A 319 14.73 9.47 0.16
N GLN A 320 13.54 10.00 -0.19
CA GLN A 320 12.29 9.51 0.37
C GLN A 320 12.10 8.02 0.13
N GLN A 321 12.50 7.54 -1.06
CA GLN A 321 12.43 6.12 -1.41
C GLN A 321 13.41 5.28 -0.59
N GLY A 322 14.61 5.79 -0.32
CA GLY A 322 15.56 5.13 0.57
C GLY A 322 15.01 4.92 1.97
N LYS A 323 14.39 5.98 2.54
CA LYS A 323 13.70 5.88 3.83
C LYS A 323 12.59 4.83 3.81
N GLN A 324 11.74 4.83 2.76
CA GLN A 324 10.63 3.89 2.63
C GLN A 324 11.10 2.45 2.49
N LEU A 325 12.10 2.19 1.65
CA LEU A 325 12.62 0.84 1.44
C LEU A 325 13.35 0.31 2.67
N LEU A 326 14.05 1.16 3.42
CA LEU A 326 14.63 0.77 4.70
C LEU A 326 13.55 0.42 5.74
N ILE A 327 12.48 1.21 5.83
CA ILE A 327 11.32 0.89 6.66
C ILE A 327 10.68 -0.42 6.19
N ALA A 328 10.50 -0.63 4.89
CA ALA A 328 9.91 -1.85 4.35
C ALA A 328 10.71 -3.10 4.74
N ARG A 329 12.05 -3.06 4.63
CA ARG A 329 12.93 -4.13 5.09
C ARG A 329 12.75 -4.41 6.59
N ARG A 330 12.72 -3.36 7.43
CA ARG A 330 12.51 -3.49 8.88
C ARG A 330 11.16 -4.10 9.23
N LEU A 331 10.13 -3.79 8.46
CA LEU A 331 8.78 -4.33 8.65
C LEU A 331 8.71 -5.82 8.30
N VAL A 332 9.27 -6.25 7.18
CA VAL A 332 9.28 -7.68 6.81
C VAL A 332 10.17 -8.51 7.74
N GLU A 333 11.27 -7.95 8.21
CA GLU A 333 12.14 -8.57 9.24
C GLU A 333 11.38 -8.82 10.56
N ARG A 334 10.35 -8.02 10.84
CA ARG A 334 9.44 -8.15 12.00
C ARG A 334 8.17 -8.97 11.70
N GLY A 335 8.10 -9.61 10.55
CA GLY A 335 7.00 -10.51 10.19
C GLY A 335 5.75 -9.82 9.67
N VAL A 336 5.83 -8.57 9.20
CA VAL A 336 4.72 -7.93 8.44
C VAL A 336 4.56 -8.65 7.11
N ARG A 337 3.33 -9.06 6.80
CA ARG A 337 3.03 -9.88 5.63
C ARG A 337 3.17 -9.13 4.31
N VAL A 338 2.64 -7.90 4.26
CA VAL A 338 2.61 -7.09 3.03
C VAL A 338 3.07 -5.68 3.32
N VAL A 339 4.10 -5.23 2.62
CA VAL A 339 4.53 -3.84 2.63
C VAL A 339 4.44 -3.30 1.21
N GLN A 340 3.54 -2.34 0.99
CA GLN A 340 3.43 -1.64 -0.27
C GLN A 340 4.15 -0.30 -0.18
N VAL A 341 5.02 -0.01 -1.13
CA VAL A 341 5.79 1.24 -1.20
C VAL A 341 5.37 2.03 -2.43
N TRP A 342 4.85 3.23 -2.22
CA TRP A 342 4.39 4.10 -3.29
C TRP A 342 5.49 5.06 -3.74
N HIS A 343 5.85 4.97 -5.02
CA HIS A 343 6.79 5.85 -5.70
C HIS A 343 6.09 6.50 -6.89
N ASP A 344 5.58 7.72 -6.70
CA ASP A 344 4.84 8.48 -7.69
C ASP A 344 5.75 9.27 -8.64
N GLY A 345 5.15 9.80 -9.71
CA GLY A 345 5.80 10.74 -10.62
C GLY A 345 6.47 10.11 -11.83
N TRP A 346 6.02 8.93 -12.29
CA TRP A 346 6.55 8.26 -13.49
C TRP A 346 5.81 8.63 -14.79
N ASP A 347 4.87 9.56 -14.75
CA ASP A 347 4.05 9.99 -15.90
C ASP A 347 4.78 11.01 -16.78
N HIS A 348 5.69 10.53 -17.64
CA HIS A 348 6.58 11.37 -18.43
C HIS A 348 6.09 11.58 -19.87
N HIS A 349 5.16 12.51 -20.05
CA HIS A 349 4.68 12.95 -21.37
C HIS A 349 5.63 13.92 -22.08
N GLN A 350 6.52 14.56 -21.31
CA GLN A 350 7.53 15.51 -21.78
C GLN A 350 8.80 15.39 -20.94
N ASP A 351 9.92 15.91 -21.48
CA ASP A 351 11.23 15.95 -20.83
C ASP A 351 11.70 14.58 -20.33
N LEU A 352 11.46 13.53 -21.15
CA LEU A 352 11.64 12.13 -20.74
C LEU A 352 13.01 11.86 -20.15
N GLN A 353 14.10 12.35 -20.80
CA GLN A 353 15.46 12.06 -20.36
C GLN A 353 15.73 12.63 -18.95
N GLU A 354 15.36 13.86 -18.72
CA GLU A 354 15.57 14.54 -17.43
C GLU A 354 14.70 13.91 -16.33
N LYS A 355 13.39 13.84 -16.58
CA LYS A 355 12.41 13.37 -15.58
C LYS A 355 12.60 11.90 -15.22
N LEU A 356 12.87 11.04 -16.21
CA LEU A 356 13.09 9.61 -15.94
C LEU A 356 14.43 9.40 -15.22
N SER A 357 15.49 10.13 -15.58
CA SER A 357 16.77 10.09 -14.85
C SER A 357 16.60 10.49 -13.40
N ALA A 358 15.84 11.56 -13.13
CA ALA A 358 15.57 12.04 -11.79
C ALA A 358 14.80 10.99 -10.98
N LYS A 359 13.71 10.42 -11.55
CA LYS A 359 12.89 9.41 -10.88
C LYS A 359 13.64 8.10 -10.63
N ALA A 360 14.35 7.61 -11.61
CA ALA A 360 15.19 6.42 -11.44
C ALA A 360 16.28 6.65 -10.39
N GLY A 361 16.89 7.85 -10.38
CA GLY A 361 17.89 8.24 -9.39
C GLY A 361 17.38 8.23 -7.94
N GLU A 362 16.09 8.48 -7.72
CA GLU A 362 15.47 8.41 -6.37
C GLU A 362 15.44 6.96 -5.83
N ILE A 363 15.40 5.94 -6.71
CA ILE A 363 15.12 4.55 -6.31
C ILE A 363 16.21 3.54 -6.68
N ASP A 364 17.01 3.75 -7.71
CA ASP A 364 18.01 2.76 -8.19
C ASP A 364 18.99 2.35 -7.09
N GLY A 365 19.59 3.31 -6.38
CA GLY A 365 20.45 3.04 -5.24
C GLY A 365 19.74 2.34 -4.08
N PRO A 366 18.63 2.90 -3.60
CA PRO A 366 17.83 2.28 -2.53
C PRO A 366 17.32 0.86 -2.85
N LEU A 367 16.94 0.59 -4.09
CA LEU A 367 16.47 -0.73 -4.51
C LEU A 367 17.62 -1.74 -4.54
N ALA A 368 18.79 -1.35 -5.04
CA ALA A 368 20.01 -2.14 -4.96
C ALA A 368 20.39 -2.45 -3.51
N ALA A 369 20.32 -1.44 -2.63
CA ALA A 369 20.59 -1.61 -1.20
C ALA A 369 19.58 -2.58 -0.56
N LEU A 370 18.29 -2.51 -0.92
CA LEU A 370 17.28 -3.44 -0.44
C LEU A 370 17.61 -4.89 -0.80
N PHE A 371 18.01 -5.18 -2.05
CA PHE A 371 18.40 -6.52 -2.47
C PHE A 371 19.64 -7.02 -1.73
N ALA A 372 20.64 -6.16 -1.58
CA ALA A 372 21.86 -6.50 -0.84
C ALA A 372 21.57 -6.80 0.64
N ASP A 373 20.78 -5.95 1.30
CA ASP A 373 20.44 -6.05 2.73
C ASP A 373 19.57 -7.28 3.00
N LEU A 374 18.53 -7.52 2.18
CA LEU A 374 17.70 -8.73 2.28
C LEU A 374 18.53 -10.00 2.09
N LYS A 375 19.45 -10.01 1.12
CA LYS A 375 20.34 -11.15 0.86
C LYS A 375 21.30 -11.38 2.02
N GLN A 376 21.95 -10.33 2.52
CA GLN A 376 22.88 -10.40 3.65
C GLN A 376 22.22 -10.93 4.92
N ARG A 377 20.94 -10.58 5.14
CA ARG A 377 20.15 -11.02 6.31
C ARG A 377 19.50 -12.39 6.13
N GLY A 378 19.65 -13.02 4.96
CA GLY A 378 18.97 -14.29 4.66
C GLY A 378 17.46 -14.15 4.51
N LEU A 379 16.97 -12.94 4.22
CA LEU A 379 15.53 -12.63 4.07
C LEU A 379 15.07 -12.67 2.62
N LEU A 380 15.97 -12.58 1.64
CA LEU A 380 15.61 -12.49 0.22
C LEU A 380 14.84 -13.73 -0.23
N ASP A 381 15.26 -14.92 0.16
CA ASP A 381 14.61 -16.18 -0.26
C ASP A 381 13.17 -16.32 0.28
N SER A 382 12.84 -15.60 1.36
CA SER A 382 11.51 -15.61 1.97
C SER A 382 10.72 -14.31 1.76
N THR A 383 11.27 -13.34 1.05
CA THR A 383 10.62 -12.06 0.76
C THR A 383 10.50 -11.88 -0.75
N LEU A 384 9.26 -11.84 -1.25
CA LEU A 384 9.00 -11.48 -2.64
C LEU A 384 9.07 -9.96 -2.80
N VAL A 385 9.99 -9.48 -3.62
CA VAL A 385 10.08 -8.07 -4.01
C VAL A 385 9.53 -7.90 -5.42
N VAL A 386 8.60 -6.97 -5.62
CA VAL A 386 7.99 -6.67 -6.92
C VAL A 386 8.09 -5.17 -7.17
N TRP A 387 8.61 -4.77 -8.34
CA TRP A 387 8.65 -3.39 -8.81
C TRP A 387 7.97 -3.27 -10.16
N GLY A 388 7.09 -2.30 -10.32
CA GLY A 388 6.39 -2.01 -11.57
C GLY A 388 5.30 -0.98 -11.37
N GLY A 389 4.72 -0.52 -12.48
CA GLY A 389 3.59 0.42 -12.51
C GLY A 389 2.33 -0.21 -13.09
N GLU A 390 1.35 0.65 -13.36
CA GLU A 390 0.00 0.24 -13.77
C GLU A 390 -0.15 -0.11 -15.26
N PHE A 391 0.75 0.40 -16.12
CA PHE A 391 0.87 0.09 -17.56
C PHE A 391 2.23 0.59 -18.08
N GLY A 392 2.44 0.62 -19.38
CA GLY A 392 3.69 1.07 -20.00
C GLY A 392 3.54 2.33 -20.84
N ARG A 393 4.53 2.58 -21.69
CA ARG A 393 4.60 3.76 -22.54
C ARG A 393 4.73 3.40 -24.01
N LYS A 394 4.14 4.23 -24.89
CA LYS A 394 4.25 4.04 -26.34
C LYS A 394 5.70 4.16 -26.84
N PRO A 395 6.09 3.41 -27.87
CA PRO A 395 7.41 3.52 -28.50
C PRO A 395 7.60 4.84 -29.25
N THR A 396 6.55 5.63 -29.42
CA THR A 396 6.50 6.85 -30.21
C THR A 396 6.54 8.09 -29.31
N LYS A 397 6.94 9.22 -29.92
CA LYS A 397 6.80 10.54 -29.31
C LYS A 397 5.34 10.78 -28.93
N ASP A 398 5.13 11.45 -27.77
CA ASP A 398 3.84 11.95 -27.40
C ASP A 398 3.32 12.95 -28.46
N LYS A 399 2.01 12.89 -28.75
CA LYS A 399 1.37 13.71 -29.78
C LYS A 399 1.00 15.12 -29.32
N ASN A 400 1.21 15.45 -28.07
CA ASN A 400 0.79 16.74 -27.47
C ASN A 400 1.65 17.94 -27.90
N GLY A 401 2.59 17.76 -28.85
CA GLY A 401 3.36 18.87 -29.45
C GLY A 401 4.42 19.52 -28.53
N TYR A 402 4.86 18.83 -27.50
CA TYR A 402 5.93 19.30 -26.63
C TYR A 402 7.27 19.42 -27.38
N ASP A 403 8.03 20.47 -27.07
CA ASP A 403 9.38 20.67 -27.64
C ASP A 403 10.32 19.51 -27.30
N ASN A 404 10.28 19.07 -26.04
CA ASN A 404 10.98 17.89 -25.54
C ASN A 404 9.97 16.78 -25.22
N PRO A 405 9.61 15.94 -26.21
CA PRO A 405 8.56 14.95 -26.01
C PRO A 405 8.97 13.85 -25.02
N GLY A 406 7.97 13.30 -24.35
CA GLY A 406 8.03 12.03 -23.67
C GLY A 406 7.24 10.99 -24.45
N ARG A 407 6.61 10.07 -23.72
CA ARG A 407 5.83 8.97 -24.26
C ARG A 407 4.42 8.95 -23.69
N ASP A 408 3.46 8.72 -24.55
CA ASP A 408 2.05 8.52 -24.19
C ASP A 408 1.81 7.14 -23.57
N HIS A 409 0.65 6.91 -22.98
CA HIS A 409 0.23 5.69 -22.28
C HIS A 409 0.13 4.48 -23.22
N ASN A 410 0.51 3.31 -22.72
CA ASN A 410 0.42 2.04 -23.43
C ASN A 410 -0.05 0.90 -22.52
N ALA A 411 -1.28 0.46 -22.68
CA ALA A 411 -1.82 -0.70 -21.97
C ALA A 411 -1.32 -2.04 -22.51
N LYS A 412 -0.83 -2.08 -23.79
CA LYS A 412 -0.55 -3.33 -24.50
C LYS A 412 0.83 -3.93 -24.16
N ALA A 413 1.71 -3.16 -23.52
CA ALA A 413 3.04 -3.62 -23.13
C ALA A 413 3.61 -2.82 -21.96
N PHE A 414 4.15 -3.51 -20.95
CA PHE A 414 4.98 -2.96 -19.91
C PHE A 414 5.85 -4.03 -19.23
N SER A 415 6.74 -3.61 -18.34
CA SER A 415 7.63 -4.53 -17.64
C SER A 415 7.41 -4.50 -16.15
N VAL A 416 7.54 -5.67 -15.51
CA VAL A 416 7.57 -5.85 -14.05
C VAL A 416 8.84 -6.58 -13.69
N VAL A 417 9.50 -6.15 -12.62
CA VAL A 417 10.70 -6.77 -12.06
C VAL A 417 10.36 -7.47 -10.77
N MET A 418 10.79 -8.70 -10.63
CA MET A 418 10.54 -9.52 -9.43
C MET A 418 11.86 -10.10 -8.92
N ALA A 419 11.95 -10.32 -7.61
CA ALA A 419 13.11 -10.97 -6.98
C ALA A 419 12.73 -11.69 -5.69
N GLY A 420 13.51 -12.67 -5.29
CA GLY A 420 13.35 -13.39 -4.03
C GLY A 420 12.05 -14.20 -3.96
N GLY A 421 11.72 -14.70 -2.79
CA GLY A 421 10.42 -15.35 -2.50
C GLY A 421 9.98 -16.43 -3.48
N GLY A 422 10.90 -17.26 -3.99
CA GLY A 422 10.60 -18.31 -4.96
C GLY A 422 10.67 -17.88 -6.45
N ILE A 423 11.19 -16.68 -6.72
CA ILE A 423 11.45 -16.19 -8.08
C ILE A 423 12.79 -16.74 -8.59
N LYS A 424 12.78 -17.22 -9.81
CA LYS A 424 13.98 -17.69 -10.52
C LYS A 424 14.78 -16.49 -11.04
N GLY A 425 15.85 -16.15 -10.34
CA GLY A 425 16.76 -15.07 -10.74
C GLY A 425 17.44 -15.31 -12.09
N GLY A 426 17.87 -14.24 -12.73
CA GLY A 426 18.50 -14.28 -14.06
C GLY A 426 17.51 -14.62 -15.19
N THR A 427 16.20 -14.39 -14.99
CA THR A 427 15.16 -14.77 -15.94
C THR A 427 14.58 -13.56 -16.67
N VAL A 428 14.42 -13.68 -17.99
CA VAL A 428 13.58 -12.77 -18.79
C VAL A 428 12.41 -13.58 -19.33
N HIS A 429 11.18 -13.14 -19.03
CA HIS A 429 9.97 -13.82 -19.47
C HIS A 429 9.18 -12.96 -20.45
N GLY A 430 8.76 -13.61 -21.54
CA GLY A 430 7.96 -13.00 -22.58
C GLY A 430 8.73 -11.97 -23.43
N ALA A 431 8.05 -11.45 -24.43
CA ALA A 431 8.60 -10.42 -25.30
C ALA A 431 7.53 -9.50 -25.84
N THR A 432 7.91 -8.26 -26.09
CA THR A 432 7.14 -7.29 -26.86
C THR A 432 7.57 -7.31 -28.33
N ASP A 433 6.82 -6.64 -29.20
CA ASP A 433 7.16 -6.47 -30.60
C ASP A 433 8.50 -5.71 -30.77
N GLU A 434 8.93 -5.55 -32.05
CA GLU A 434 10.18 -4.91 -32.40
C GLU A 434 10.38 -3.51 -31.81
N PHE A 435 9.27 -2.80 -31.52
CA PHE A 435 9.29 -1.44 -31.01
C PHE A 435 8.91 -1.35 -29.52
N GLY A 436 8.43 -2.43 -28.91
CA GLY A 436 7.90 -2.42 -27.53
C GLY A 436 6.45 -1.88 -27.46
N GLY A 437 5.74 -1.91 -28.58
CA GLY A 437 4.37 -1.40 -28.66
C GLY A 437 3.31 -2.35 -28.10
N ALA A 438 3.54 -3.66 -28.22
CA ALA A 438 2.63 -4.68 -27.70
C ALA A 438 3.37 -5.93 -27.23
N ALA A 439 2.89 -6.57 -26.19
CA ALA A 439 3.30 -7.91 -25.80
C ALA A 439 2.87 -8.90 -26.89
N ILE A 440 3.80 -9.70 -27.42
CA ILE A 440 3.53 -10.63 -28.52
C ILE A 440 3.82 -12.09 -28.16
N LYS A 441 4.72 -12.33 -27.22
CA LYS A 441 5.11 -13.68 -26.82
C LYS A 441 4.96 -13.85 -25.31
N ASP A 442 4.40 -14.98 -24.88
CA ASP A 442 4.23 -15.35 -23.46
C ASP A 442 3.62 -14.18 -22.66
N LYS A 443 2.47 -13.69 -23.14
CA LYS A 443 1.78 -12.52 -22.59
C LYS A 443 1.36 -12.76 -21.15
N VAL A 444 1.56 -11.77 -20.29
CA VAL A 444 1.20 -11.83 -18.88
C VAL A 444 0.21 -10.70 -18.56
N HIS A 445 -0.99 -11.07 -18.19
CA HIS A 445 -2.02 -10.13 -17.76
C HIS A 445 -1.85 -9.76 -16.29
N VAL A 446 -2.46 -8.67 -15.85
CA VAL A 446 -2.48 -8.26 -14.43
C VAL A 446 -2.96 -9.39 -13.51
N HIS A 447 -3.98 -10.14 -13.92
CA HIS A 447 -4.47 -11.29 -13.13
C HIS A 447 -3.46 -12.43 -13.06
N ASP A 448 -2.61 -12.62 -14.07
CA ASP A 448 -1.56 -13.65 -14.06
C ASP A 448 -0.43 -13.26 -13.09
N LEU A 449 -0.10 -11.97 -13.04
CA LEU A 449 0.81 -11.44 -12.02
C LEU A 449 0.25 -11.66 -10.62
N HIS A 450 -1.03 -11.36 -10.38
CA HIS A 450 -1.70 -11.64 -9.10
C HIS A 450 -1.67 -13.12 -8.75
N ALA A 451 -2.02 -14.00 -9.69
CA ALA A 451 -1.97 -15.46 -9.49
C ALA A 451 -0.56 -15.93 -9.11
N THR A 452 0.47 -15.35 -9.78
CA THR A 452 1.88 -15.67 -9.53
C THR A 452 2.34 -15.20 -8.15
N MET A 453 1.97 -13.98 -7.75
CA MET A 453 2.29 -13.46 -6.42
C MET A 453 1.62 -14.28 -5.31
N LEU A 454 0.34 -14.63 -5.48
CA LEU A 454 -0.38 -15.52 -4.55
C LEU A 454 0.28 -16.91 -4.48
N HIS A 455 0.72 -17.44 -5.62
CA HIS A 455 1.41 -18.74 -5.68
C HIS A 455 2.74 -18.71 -4.90
N CYS A 456 3.57 -17.67 -5.05
CA CYS A 456 4.80 -17.53 -4.26
C CYS A 456 4.51 -17.56 -2.75
N MET A 457 3.35 -17.02 -2.33
CA MET A 457 2.89 -17.01 -0.93
C MET A 457 2.19 -18.32 -0.50
N GLY A 458 2.20 -19.37 -1.33
CA GLY A 458 1.58 -20.66 -1.03
C GLY A 458 0.06 -20.68 -1.15
N LEU A 459 -0.53 -19.72 -1.87
CA LEU A 459 -1.97 -19.64 -2.06
C LEU A 459 -2.38 -20.00 -3.49
N ASP A 460 -3.33 -20.91 -3.59
CA ASP A 460 -4.06 -21.19 -4.82
C ASP A 460 -5.11 -20.09 -5.03
N HIS A 461 -4.89 -19.24 -6.02
CA HIS A 461 -5.75 -18.08 -6.32
C HIS A 461 -7.20 -18.48 -6.69
N THR A 462 -7.43 -19.74 -7.08
CA THR A 462 -8.76 -20.26 -7.41
C THR A 462 -9.52 -20.72 -6.17
N LYS A 463 -8.80 -21.10 -5.10
CA LYS A 463 -9.37 -21.56 -3.83
C LYS A 463 -9.48 -20.45 -2.79
N LEU A 464 -8.69 -19.37 -2.94
CA LEU A 464 -8.77 -18.22 -2.05
C LEU A 464 -10.00 -17.38 -2.41
N THR A 465 -11.13 -17.72 -1.81
CA THR A 465 -12.43 -17.09 -2.08
C THR A 465 -13.05 -16.49 -0.83
N TYR A 466 -13.93 -15.51 -1.03
CA TYR A 466 -14.78 -14.95 0.01
C TYR A 466 -16.21 -14.82 -0.51
N ARG A 467 -17.17 -15.37 0.25
CA ARG A 467 -18.58 -15.30 -0.12
C ARG A 467 -19.19 -13.96 0.26
N PHE A 468 -19.66 -13.24 -0.73
CA PHE A 468 -20.28 -11.92 -0.53
C PHE A 468 -21.49 -11.78 -1.48
N ASN A 469 -22.62 -11.35 -0.95
CA ASN A 469 -23.87 -11.17 -1.72
C ASN A 469 -24.20 -12.40 -2.61
N GLY A 470 -24.06 -13.60 -2.08
CA GLY A 470 -24.42 -14.83 -2.78
C GLY A 470 -23.41 -15.36 -3.80
N ARG A 471 -22.31 -14.64 -4.06
CA ARG A 471 -21.23 -15.05 -4.97
C ARG A 471 -19.90 -15.25 -4.23
N ASP A 472 -19.10 -16.21 -4.67
CA ASP A 472 -17.73 -16.39 -4.22
C ASP A 472 -16.80 -15.50 -5.07
N PHE A 473 -16.17 -14.52 -4.42
CA PHE A 473 -15.21 -13.63 -5.04
C PHE A 473 -13.78 -14.09 -4.79
N ARG A 474 -12.90 -13.80 -5.73
CA ARG A 474 -11.44 -13.97 -5.62
C ARG A 474 -10.72 -12.79 -6.27
N LEU A 475 -9.44 -12.56 -5.93
CA LEU A 475 -8.64 -11.45 -6.47
C LEU A 475 -8.57 -11.46 -8.01
N THR A 476 -8.37 -12.66 -8.58
CA THR A 476 -8.20 -12.85 -10.03
C THR A 476 -9.51 -12.97 -10.81
N ASP A 477 -10.65 -12.79 -10.14
CA ASP A 477 -12.00 -12.99 -10.70
C ASP A 477 -12.12 -14.35 -11.41
N VAL A 478 -12.41 -14.38 -12.70
CA VAL A 478 -12.52 -15.61 -13.52
C VAL A 478 -11.24 -15.94 -14.29
N ALA A 479 -10.23 -15.08 -14.20
CA ALA A 479 -8.97 -15.16 -14.94
C ALA A 479 -7.77 -15.54 -14.04
N GLY A 480 -6.57 -15.38 -14.57
CA GLY A 480 -5.29 -15.56 -13.90
C GLY A 480 -4.68 -16.94 -14.12
N GLU A 481 -3.46 -16.92 -14.63
CA GLU A 481 -2.61 -18.11 -14.76
C GLU A 481 -1.25 -17.84 -14.08
N VAL A 482 -0.76 -18.83 -13.34
CA VAL A 482 0.56 -18.71 -12.70
C VAL A 482 1.67 -18.73 -13.75
N VAL A 483 2.50 -17.72 -13.77
CA VAL A 483 3.64 -17.59 -14.71
C VAL A 483 4.78 -18.48 -14.25
N LYS A 484 4.65 -19.80 -14.48
CA LYS A 484 5.60 -20.82 -14.01
C LYS A 484 7.07 -20.58 -14.43
N PRO A 485 7.38 -20.07 -15.66
CA PRO A 485 8.76 -19.87 -16.06
C PRO A 485 9.57 -18.89 -15.21
N VAL A 486 8.91 -18.01 -14.43
CA VAL A 486 9.62 -17.09 -13.52
C VAL A 486 9.78 -17.65 -12.10
N LEU A 487 9.30 -18.88 -11.84
CA LEU A 487 9.39 -19.54 -10.54
C LEU A 487 10.63 -20.46 -10.45
N ALA A 488 11.22 -20.55 -9.23
CA ALA A 488 12.37 -21.40 -8.89
C ALA A 488 11.96 -22.79 -8.41
#